data_bc5c0f5d300d6799108d5edec8ce122b
#
_entry.id   bc5c0f5d300d6799108d5edec8ce122b
#
_cell.length_a   1.000
_cell.length_b   1.000
_cell.length_c   1.000
_cell.angle_alpha   90.00
_cell.angle_beta   90.00
_cell.angle_gamma   90.00
#
_symmetry.space_group_name_H-M   'P 1'
#
loop_
_entity.id
_entity.type
_entity.pdbx_description
1 polymer ?
#
loop_
_entity_poly.entity_id
_entity_poly.type
_entity_poly.pdbx_seq_one_letter_code
_entity_poly.pdbx_strand_id
1 'polypeptide(L)'
;MSRYCVIGSGISGATIANLLSEKNSVDLFDTAKGPGGRSSFKRIDKAKGFDHGTQYISPKSLAFKKFVNFLIKKKILKKWRGIHLFLNKAKKENKNHLKIIGRKGNNDISKNILKNINCYFQTELKKIDYKDKKWVLTFSDGNRKIYEKLILTCPFAQLSKLSKEFIKAPFIKKKVKMDANITVMFSIKKTNNKDERQLIEEKNFE
;
A
#
# COMPACT_ATOMS: atom_id res chain seq x y z
N MET A 1 8.88 -3.38 -27.69
CA MET A 1 7.98 -3.22 -26.53
C MET A 1 8.23 -4.39 -25.59
N SER A 2 8.77 -4.12 -24.39
CA SER A 2 9.12 -5.18 -23.45
C SER A 2 7.95 -5.59 -22.57
N ARG A 3 7.94 -6.88 -22.15
CA ARG A 3 6.96 -7.41 -21.20
C ARG A 3 7.50 -7.36 -19.78
N TYR A 4 6.83 -6.60 -18.93
CA TYR A 4 7.17 -6.43 -17.50
C TYR A 4 6.19 -7.20 -16.60
N CYS A 5 6.72 -7.80 -15.55
CA CYS A 5 5.94 -8.28 -14.43
C CYS A 5 6.25 -7.43 -13.20
N VAL A 6 5.22 -6.95 -12.53
CA VAL A 6 5.33 -6.24 -11.25
C VAL A 6 4.64 -7.07 -10.17
N ILE A 7 5.35 -7.35 -9.07
CA ILE A 7 4.81 -8.07 -7.91
C ILE A 7 4.58 -7.08 -6.78
N GLY A 8 3.32 -6.99 -6.37
CA GLY A 8 2.84 -6.08 -5.32
C GLY A 8 2.07 -4.89 -5.87
N SER A 9 0.86 -4.66 -5.35
CA SER A 9 -0.08 -3.59 -5.74
C SER A 9 -0.16 -2.45 -4.72
N GLY A 10 0.84 -2.35 -3.84
CA GLY A 10 1.05 -1.18 -2.99
C GLY A 10 1.37 0.07 -3.82
N ILE A 11 1.52 1.23 -3.17
CA ILE A 11 1.78 2.51 -3.86
C ILE A 11 3.01 2.40 -4.78
N SER A 12 4.10 1.77 -4.33
CA SER A 12 5.33 1.61 -5.12
C SER A 12 5.09 0.79 -6.39
N GLY A 13 4.46 -0.39 -6.26
CA GLY A 13 4.16 -1.25 -7.41
C GLY A 13 3.16 -0.62 -8.37
N ALA A 14 2.12 0.01 -7.85
CA ALA A 14 1.16 0.75 -8.65
C ALA A 14 1.83 1.87 -9.47
N THR A 15 2.70 2.66 -8.83
CA THR A 15 3.37 3.78 -9.48
C THR A 15 4.31 3.30 -10.59
N ILE A 16 5.15 2.29 -10.31
CA ILE A 16 6.10 1.81 -11.32
C ILE A 16 5.38 1.10 -12.48
N ALA A 17 4.31 0.32 -12.18
CA ALA A 17 3.51 -0.32 -13.22
C ALA A 17 2.88 0.71 -14.16
N ASN A 18 2.31 1.79 -13.61
CA ASN A 18 1.72 2.85 -14.41
C ASN A 18 2.75 3.57 -15.28
N LEU A 19 3.91 3.93 -14.74
CA LEU A 19 4.97 4.59 -15.49
C LEU A 19 5.50 3.71 -16.64
N LEU A 20 5.66 2.42 -16.39
CA LEU A 20 6.16 1.51 -17.41
C LEU A 20 5.12 1.22 -18.51
N SER A 21 3.84 1.23 -18.17
CA SER A 21 2.76 0.93 -19.10
C SER A 21 2.60 1.95 -20.22
N GLU A 22 3.18 3.14 -20.08
CA GLU A 22 3.17 4.16 -21.14
C GLU A 22 3.85 3.68 -22.45
N LYS A 23 4.84 2.79 -22.30
CA LYS A 23 5.65 2.32 -23.43
C LYS A 23 5.83 0.80 -23.51
N ASN A 24 5.28 0.07 -22.54
CA ASN A 24 5.51 -1.36 -22.38
C ASN A 24 4.24 -2.11 -22.01
N SER A 25 4.25 -3.43 -22.19
CA SER A 25 3.22 -4.31 -21.64
C SER A 25 3.55 -4.63 -20.18
N VAL A 26 2.62 -4.39 -19.28
CA VAL A 26 2.81 -4.58 -17.84
C VAL A 26 1.69 -5.41 -17.26
N ASP A 27 2.05 -6.52 -16.62
CA ASP A 27 1.17 -7.32 -15.79
C ASP A 27 1.54 -7.13 -14.31
N LEU A 28 0.56 -6.89 -13.44
CA LEU A 28 0.77 -6.74 -12.01
C LEU A 28 0.07 -7.85 -11.24
N PHE A 29 0.78 -8.48 -10.30
CA PHE A 29 0.27 -9.57 -9.46
C PHE A 29 0.34 -9.19 -7.98
N ASP A 30 -0.68 -9.59 -7.22
CA ASP A 30 -0.72 -9.43 -5.77
C ASP A 30 -1.46 -10.58 -5.10
N THR A 31 -1.02 -10.98 -3.92
CA THR A 31 -1.68 -11.98 -3.07
C THR A 31 -2.98 -11.46 -2.45
N ALA A 32 -3.10 -10.15 -2.30
CA ALA A 32 -4.27 -9.51 -1.70
C ALA A 32 -5.49 -9.56 -2.63
N LYS A 33 -6.68 -9.36 -2.06
CA LYS A 33 -7.96 -9.25 -2.81
C LYS A 33 -8.09 -7.95 -3.62
N GLY A 34 -7.17 -7.02 -3.45
CA GLY A 34 -7.19 -5.74 -4.16
C GLY A 34 -5.99 -4.85 -3.81
N PRO A 35 -5.83 -3.73 -4.52
CA PRO A 35 -4.67 -2.88 -4.38
C PRO A 35 -4.64 -2.10 -3.07
N GLY A 36 -3.43 -1.73 -2.65
CA GLY A 36 -3.21 -0.87 -1.49
C GLY A 36 -1.96 -1.21 -0.68
N GLY A 37 -1.62 -2.49 -0.52
CA GLY A 37 -0.50 -2.89 0.34
C GLY A 37 -0.66 -2.32 1.75
N ARG A 38 0.34 -1.58 2.24
CA ARG A 38 0.29 -0.91 3.57
C ARG A 38 -0.69 0.25 3.68
N SER A 39 -1.33 0.68 2.60
CA SER A 39 -2.47 1.61 2.60
C SER A 39 -3.80 0.90 2.36
N SER A 40 -3.89 -0.38 2.71
CA SER A 40 -5.08 -1.19 2.51
C SER A 40 -6.25 -0.73 3.36
N PHE A 41 -7.45 -0.99 2.82
CA PHE A 41 -8.73 -0.64 3.42
C PHE A 41 -9.58 -1.90 3.60
N LYS A 42 -10.00 -2.18 4.82
CA LYS A 42 -10.90 -3.28 5.13
C LYS A 42 -12.34 -2.82 5.01
N ARG A 43 -13.05 -3.33 4.02
CA ARG A 43 -14.49 -3.10 3.88
C ARG A 43 -15.25 -3.99 4.86
N ILE A 44 -16.25 -3.43 5.54
CA ILE A 44 -17.18 -4.15 6.41
C ILE A 44 -18.48 -4.37 5.64
N ASP A 45 -19.03 -3.31 5.04
CA ASP A 45 -20.21 -3.32 4.22
C ASP A 45 -20.06 -2.45 2.97
N LYS A 46 -21.15 -2.22 2.21
CA LYS A 46 -21.10 -1.41 0.98
C LYS A 46 -20.63 0.03 1.22
N ALA A 47 -20.89 0.60 2.40
CA ALA A 47 -20.66 2.01 2.71
C ALA A 47 -19.53 2.23 3.73
N LYS A 48 -19.19 1.22 4.55
CA LYS A 48 -18.31 1.37 5.70
C LYS A 48 -17.07 0.48 5.61
N GLY A 49 -15.99 0.94 6.24
CA GLY A 49 -14.76 0.19 6.36
C GLY A 49 -13.69 1.00 7.10
N PHE A 50 -12.52 0.40 7.26
CA PHE A 50 -11.41 0.97 8.00
C PHE A 50 -10.14 0.97 7.19
N ASP A 51 -9.38 2.06 7.31
CA ASP A 51 -7.97 2.11 6.95
C ASP A 51 -7.15 1.50 8.09
N HIS A 52 -6.81 0.21 7.97
CA HIS A 52 -6.11 -0.54 9.01
C HIS A 52 -4.58 -0.54 8.85
N GLY A 53 -4.07 0.08 7.81
CA GLY A 53 -2.65 0.33 7.61
C GLY A 53 -2.31 1.80 7.83
N THR A 54 -1.95 2.51 6.77
CA THR A 54 -1.72 3.96 6.82
C THR A 54 -3.01 4.70 7.14
N GLN A 55 -3.05 5.41 8.25
CA GLN A 55 -4.24 6.15 8.69
C GLN A 55 -4.45 7.44 7.88
N TYR A 56 -3.36 8.13 7.52
CA TYR A 56 -3.39 9.36 6.73
C TYR A 56 -2.08 9.55 5.96
N ILE A 57 -2.11 10.45 5.00
CA ILE A 57 -0.98 10.84 4.16
C ILE A 57 -0.51 12.23 4.59
N SER A 58 0.79 12.37 4.86
CA SER A 58 1.44 13.63 5.22
C SER A 58 2.54 13.95 4.20
N PRO A 59 2.23 14.67 3.11
CA PRO A 59 3.20 14.91 2.05
C PRO A 59 4.25 15.93 2.50
N LYS A 60 5.54 15.53 2.49
CA LYS A 60 6.66 16.40 2.91
C LYS A 60 7.34 17.03 1.69
N SER A 61 7.74 16.23 0.70
CA SER A 61 8.46 16.75 -0.47
C SER A 61 7.55 17.54 -1.41
N LEU A 62 8.12 18.51 -2.14
CA LEU A 62 7.39 19.33 -3.10
C LEU A 62 6.74 18.49 -4.21
N ALA A 63 7.47 17.51 -4.75
CA ALA A 63 6.96 16.61 -5.78
C ALA A 63 5.74 15.82 -5.27
N PHE A 64 5.82 15.25 -4.07
CA PHE A 64 4.71 14.51 -3.49
C PHE A 64 3.51 15.41 -3.13
N LYS A 65 3.75 16.64 -2.68
CA LYS A 65 2.68 17.64 -2.50
C LYS A 65 1.94 17.95 -3.81
N LYS A 66 2.68 18.13 -4.92
CA LYS A 66 2.07 18.35 -6.25
C LYS A 66 1.20 17.17 -6.68
N PHE A 67 1.72 15.95 -6.52
CA PHE A 67 0.97 14.73 -6.84
C PHE A 67 -0.29 14.58 -5.99
N VAL A 68 -0.19 14.77 -4.67
CA VAL A 68 -1.35 14.71 -3.76
C VAL A 68 -2.39 15.77 -4.09
N ASN A 69 -1.97 17.00 -4.39
CA ASN A 69 -2.89 18.07 -4.81
C ASN A 69 -3.61 17.73 -6.13
N PHE A 70 -2.90 17.10 -7.07
CA PHE A 70 -3.54 16.59 -8.29
C PHE A 70 -4.63 15.57 -7.96
N LEU A 71 -4.35 14.60 -7.05
CA LEU A 71 -5.33 13.60 -6.64
C LEU A 71 -6.52 14.20 -5.87
N ILE A 72 -6.31 15.29 -5.12
CA ILE A 72 -7.38 16.04 -4.46
C ILE A 72 -8.27 16.71 -5.52
N LYS A 73 -7.68 17.39 -6.52
CA LYS A 73 -8.44 17.98 -7.64
C LYS A 73 -9.26 16.93 -8.40
N LYS A 74 -8.72 15.73 -8.58
CA LYS A 74 -9.42 14.58 -9.19
C LYS A 74 -10.45 13.93 -8.27
N LYS A 75 -10.69 14.46 -7.08
CA LYS A 75 -11.62 13.95 -6.06
C LYS A 75 -11.33 12.50 -5.61
N ILE A 76 -10.08 12.06 -5.70
CA ILE A 76 -9.59 10.77 -5.22
C ILE A 76 -9.23 10.86 -3.74
N LEU A 77 -8.57 11.94 -3.36
CA LEU A 77 -8.20 12.26 -1.99
C LEU A 77 -9.01 13.45 -1.45
N LYS A 78 -9.01 13.60 -0.13
CA LYS A 78 -9.58 14.75 0.57
C LYS A 78 -8.73 15.12 1.78
N LYS A 79 -8.79 16.41 2.19
CA LYS A 79 -8.20 16.87 3.45
C LYS A 79 -8.95 16.23 4.62
N TRP A 80 -8.21 15.71 5.59
CA TRP A 80 -8.81 15.24 6.81
C TRP A 80 -9.08 16.42 7.76
N ARG A 81 -10.32 16.52 8.20
CA ARG A 81 -10.79 17.60 9.11
C ARG A 81 -10.95 17.11 10.55
N GLY A 82 -10.34 16.00 10.92
CA GLY A 82 -10.39 15.44 12.26
C GLY A 82 -9.51 16.20 13.26
N ILE A 83 -9.84 16.04 14.54
CA ILE A 83 -9.01 16.50 15.65
C ILE A 83 -8.07 15.35 16.04
N HIS A 84 -6.79 15.66 16.24
CA HIS A 84 -5.80 14.71 16.74
C HIS A 84 -5.46 15.07 18.16
N LEU A 85 -5.61 14.14 19.07
CA LEU A 85 -5.21 14.25 20.46
C LEU A 85 -4.05 13.29 20.73
N PHE A 86 -2.97 13.77 21.32
CA PHE A 86 -1.89 12.95 21.84
C PHE A 86 -2.08 12.84 23.36
N LEU A 87 -2.41 11.65 23.83
CA LEU A 87 -2.76 11.41 25.24
C LEU A 87 -1.57 11.62 26.19
N ASN A 88 -0.35 11.35 25.71
CA ASN A 88 0.87 11.43 26.55
C ASN A 88 1.63 12.75 26.47
N LYS A 89 1.13 13.74 25.74
CA LYS A 89 1.73 15.07 25.65
C LYS A 89 0.62 16.09 25.58
N ALA A 90 0.52 16.95 26.59
CA ALA A 90 -0.39 18.11 26.62
C ALA A 90 -0.16 19.12 25.47
N LYS A 91 0.44 18.70 24.37
CA LYS A 91 0.67 19.51 23.19
C LYS A 91 -0.49 19.32 22.22
N LYS A 92 -1.33 20.34 22.08
CA LYS A 92 -2.21 20.49 20.94
C LYS A 92 -1.35 20.35 19.68
N GLU A 93 -1.69 19.42 18.81
CA GLU A 93 -0.97 19.27 17.54
C GLU A 93 -1.01 20.58 16.75
N ASN A 94 0.13 20.97 16.22
CA ASN A 94 0.25 22.16 15.40
C ASN A 94 -0.74 22.03 14.22
N LYS A 95 -1.73 22.91 14.12
CA LYS A 95 -2.81 22.90 13.10
C LYS A 95 -2.30 22.91 11.64
N ASN A 96 -1.00 23.06 11.44
CA ASN A 96 -0.36 23.23 10.13
C ASN A 96 0.04 21.92 9.42
N HIS A 97 -0.11 20.74 10.03
CA HIS A 97 0.17 19.49 9.35
C HIS A 97 -1.01 19.06 8.48
N LEU A 98 -0.85 19.23 7.18
CA LEU A 98 -1.82 18.78 6.19
C LEU A 98 -1.92 17.25 6.21
N LYS A 99 -2.97 16.73 6.82
CA LYS A 99 -3.33 15.31 6.80
C LYS A 99 -4.36 15.06 5.70
N ILE A 100 -4.13 14.06 4.91
CA ILE A 100 -4.93 13.73 3.73
C ILE A 100 -5.30 12.27 3.78
N ILE A 101 -6.53 11.97 3.40
CA ILE A 101 -7.09 10.62 3.35
C ILE A 101 -7.73 10.31 2.01
N GLY A 102 -7.86 9.05 1.68
CA GLY A 102 -8.67 8.59 0.56
C GLY A 102 -10.14 8.98 0.74
N ARG A 103 -10.86 9.17 -0.34
CA ARG A 103 -12.29 9.47 -0.26
C ARG A 103 -13.11 8.31 0.29
N LYS A 104 -12.81 7.10 -0.17
CA LYS A 104 -13.45 5.86 0.27
C LYS A 104 -12.54 5.06 1.19
N GLY A 105 -11.22 5.17 1.00
CA GLY A 105 -10.16 4.53 1.78
C GLY A 105 -8.80 4.91 1.22
N ASN A 106 -7.74 4.75 1.99
CA ASN A 106 -6.40 5.18 1.58
C ASN A 106 -5.83 4.37 0.41
N ASN A 107 -6.40 3.21 0.11
CA ASN A 107 -6.06 2.44 -1.08
C ASN A 107 -6.63 3.04 -2.38
N ASP A 108 -7.41 4.11 -2.32
CA ASP A 108 -7.91 4.81 -3.52
C ASP A 108 -6.78 5.34 -4.40
N ILE A 109 -5.61 5.65 -3.82
CA ILE A 109 -4.42 6.04 -4.60
C ILE A 109 -4.03 4.90 -5.54
N SER A 110 -3.72 3.72 -4.99
CA SER A 110 -3.30 2.56 -5.79
C SER A 110 -4.36 2.14 -6.79
N LYS A 111 -5.64 2.14 -6.39
CA LYS A 111 -6.77 1.85 -7.30
C LYS A 111 -6.82 2.78 -8.50
N ASN A 112 -6.61 4.08 -8.29
CA ASN A 112 -6.68 5.04 -9.38
C ASN A 112 -5.47 4.99 -10.29
N ILE A 113 -4.29 4.73 -9.75
CA ILE A 113 -3.07 4.56 -10.54
C ILE A 113 -3.17 3.32 -11.43
N LEU A 114 -3.78 2.23 -10.93
CA LEU A 114 -3.85 0.94 -11.61
C LEU A 114 -5.05 0.76 -12.56
N LYS A 115 -5.85 1.79 -12.80
CA LYS A 115 -7.09 1.66 -13.59
C LYS A 115 -6.92 0.99 -14.96
N ASN A 116 -5.81 1.25 -15.61
CA ASN A 116 -5.53 0.78 -16.98
C ASN A 116 -4.42 -0.27 -17.03
N ILE A 117 -4.12 -0.91 -15.89
CA ILE A 117 -3.08 -1.94 -15.77
C ILE A 117 -3.75 -3.30 -15.62
N ASN A 118 -3.23 -4.31 -16.28
CA ASN A 118 -3.64 -5.68 -16.09
C ASN A 118 -3.22 -6.16 -14.70
N CYS A 119 -4.20 -6.29 -13.81
CA CYS A 119 -3.97 -6.66 -12.42
C CYS A 119 -4.57 -8.03 -12.10
N TYR A 120 -3.75 -8.90 -11.54
CA TYR A 120 -4.13 -10.26 -11.11
C TYR A 120 -4.01 -10.33 -9.58
N PHE A 121 -5.16 -10.27 -8.91
CA PHE A 121 -5.26 -10.36 -7.45
C PHE A 121 -5.44 -11.81 -7.00
N GLN A 122 -5.24 -12.06 -5.70
CA GLN A 122 -5.28 -13.40 -5.10
C GLN A 122 -4.33 -14.39 -5.80
N THR A 123 -3.23 -13.85 -6.36
CA THR A 123 -2.26 -14.61 -7.15
C THR A 123 -0.88 -14.41 -6.54
N GLU A 124 -0.38 -15.45 -5.88
CA GLU A 124 0.91 -15.40 -5.19
C GLU A 124 2.03 -15.92 -6.10
N LEU A 125 3.12 -15.18 -6.21
CA LEU A 125 4.34 -15.66 -6.84
C LEU A 125 5.03 -16.67 -5.91
N LYS A 126 5.16 -17.92 -6.36
CA LYS A 126 5.76 -19.01 -5.60
C LYS A 126 7.22 -19.27 -5.95
N LYS A 127 7.56 -19.17 -7.24
CA LYS A 127 8.90 -19.49 -7.72
C LYS A 127 9.32 -18.53 -8.83
N ILE A 128 10.61 -18.21 -8.83
CA ILE A 128 11.29 -17.43 -9.87
C ILE A 128 12.39 -18.30 -10.45
N ASP A 129 12.40 -18.45 -11.74
CA ASP A 129 13.51 -19.04 -12.50
C ASP A 129 13.98 -18.04 -13.55
N TYR A 130 15.27 -18.06 -13.91
CA TYR A 130 15.81 -17.24 -14.98
C TYR A 130 16.46 -18.15 -16.02
N LYS A 131 15.85 -18.20 -17.21
CA LYS A 131 16.27 -19.06 -18.32
C LYS A 131 16.19 -18.28 -19.63
N ASP A 132 17.13 -18.50 -20.52
CA ASP A 132 17.18 -17.88 -21.86
C ASP A 132 16.97 -16.35 -21.82
N LYS A 133 17.63 -15.69 -20.86
CA LYS A 133 17.54 -14.24 -20.62
C LYS A 133 16.12 -13.73 -20.29
N LYS A 134 15.24 -14.63 -19.83
CA LYS A 134 13.85 -14.32 -19.42
C LYS A 134 13.54 -14.85 -18.03
N TRP A 135 12.62 -14.17 -17.36
CA TRP A 135 12.08 -14.56 -16.06
C TRP A 135 10.90 -15.51 -16.26
N VAL A 136 11.00 -16.71 -15.74
CA VAL A 136 9.93 -17.71 -15.70
C VAL A 136 9.35 -17.70 -14.29
N LEU A 137 8.10 -17.29 -14.18
CA LEU A 137 7.41 -17.10 -12.90
C LEU A 137 6.34 -18.16 -12.73
N THR A 138 6.34 -18.85 -11.60
CA THR A 138 5.31 -19.83 -11.22
C THR A 138 4.45 -19.26 -10.12
N PHE A 139 3.14 -19.23 -10.32
CA PHE A 139 2.15 -18.68 -9.40
C PHE A 139 1.41 -19.76 -8.59
N SER A 140 0.65 -19.32 -7.58
CA SER A 140 -0.09 -20.21 -6.66
C SER A 140 -1.18 -21.06 -7.33
N ASP A 141 -1.68 -20.62 -8.45
CA ASP A 141 -2.65 -21.34 -9.29
C ASP A 141 -2.01 -22.37 -10.24
N GLY A 142 -0.69 -22.59 -10.12
CA GLY A 142 0.09 -23.49 -10.98
C GLY A 142 0.48 -22.89 -12.33
N ASN A 143 -0.04 -21.73 -12.69
CA ASN A 143 0.27 -21.09 -13.96
C ASN A 143 1.73 -20.63 -14.01
N ARG A 144 2.33 -20.78 -15.18
CA ARG A 144 3.66 -20.25 -15.50
C ARG A 144 3.55 -19.14 -16.51
N LYS A 145 4.25 -18.02 -16.26
CA LYS A 145 4.31 -16.89 -17.19
C LYS A 145 5.75 -16.44 -17.38
N ILE A 146 6.05 -15.94 -18.59
CA ILE A 146 7.40 -15.55 -18.99
C ILE A 146 7.42 -14.04 -19.23
N TYR A 147 8.44 -13.37 -18.66
CA TYR A 147 8.65 -11.92 -18.78
C TYR A 147 10.11 -11.59 -19.06
N GLU A 148 10.33 -10.48 -19.74
CA GLU A 148 11.67 -9.96 -20.01
C GLU A 148 12.22 -9.21 -18.79
N LYS A 149 11.35 -8.59 -18.02
CA LYS A 149 11.70 -7.80 -16.85
C LYS A 149 10.79 -8.15 -15.67
N LEU A 150 11.40 -8.25 -14.50
CA LEU A 150 10.71 -8.52 -13.23
C LEU A 150 11.01 -7.43 -12.22
N ILE A 151 9.96 -6.88 -11.59
CA ILE A 151 10.04 -5.89 -10.54
C ILE A 151 9.32 -6.42 -9.30
N LEU A 152 10.03 -6.50 -8.19
CA LEU A 152 9.52 -6.98 -6.92
C LEU A 152 9.35 -5.79 -5.97
N THR A 153 8.11 -5.50 -5.56
CA THR A 153 7.79 -4.42 -4.61
C THR A 153 7.19 -4.95 -3.30
N CYS A 154 7.24 -6.25 -3.10
CA CYS A 154 6.81 -6.90 -1.88
C CYS A 154 7.74 -6.54 -0.69
N PRO A 155 7.27 -6.69 0.57
CA PRO A 155 8.10 -6.47 1.75
C PRO A 155 9.36 -7.31 1.77
N PHE A 156 10.43 -6.80 2.41
CA PHE A 156 11.75 -7.43 2.38
C PHE A 156 11.77 -8.89 2.84
N ALA A 157 10.97 -9.24 3.85
CA ALA A 157 10.88 -10.62 4.32
C ALA A 157 10.37 -11.59 3.24
N GLN A 158 9.42 -11.16 2.41
CA GLN A 158 8.92 -11.95 1.26
C GLN A 158 9.92 -11.93 0.12
N LEU A 159 10.50 -10.76 -0.17
CA LEU A 159 11.53 -10.60 -1.20
C LEU A 159 12.70 -11.53 -0.94
N SER A 160 13.19 -11.61 0.29
CA SER A 160 14.35 -12.43 0.65
C SER A 160 14.13 -13.93 0.44
N LYS A 161 12.88 -14.41 0.55
CA LYS A 161 12.52 -15.80 0.26
C LYS A 161 12.48 -16.07 -1.24
N LEU A 162 11.88 -15.19 -2.01
CA LEU A 162 11.67 -15.33 -3.45
C LEU A 162 12.97 -15.14 -4.27
N SER A 163 13.83 -14.24 -3.83
CA SER A 163 15.00 -13.81 -4.59
C SER A 163 16.34 -14.34 -4.05
N LYS A 164 16.29 -15.32 -3.15
CA LYS A 164 17.47 -15.85 -2.44
C LYS A 164 18.60 -16.29 -3.39
N GLU A 165 18.25 -16.83 -4.54
CA GLU A 165 19.21 -17.31 -5.54
C GLU A 165 19.78 -16.17 -6.41
N PHE A 166 19.05 -15.05 -6.55
CA PHE A 166 19.40 -13.97 -7.48
C PHE A 166 20.00 -12.74 -6.77
N ILE A 167 19.66 -12.53 -5.50
CA ILE A 167 20.12 -11.37 -4.72
C ILE A 167 21.07 -11.81 -3.61
N LYS A 168 22.37 -11.71 -3.89
CA LYS A 168 23.44 -11.89 -2.90
C LYS A 168 23.71 -10.56 -2.18
N ALA A 169 22.82 -10.15 -1.28
CA ALA A 169 22.99 -8.91 -0.54
C ALA A 169 22.90 -9.15 0.98
N PRO A 170 23.86 -9.87 1.58
CA PRO A 170 23.82 -10.21 3.01
C PRO A 170 23.82 -8.99 3.93
N PHE A 171 24.42 -7.88 3.49
CA PHE A 171 24.44 -6.63 4.26
C PHE A 171 23.10 -5.92 4.32
N ILE A 172 22.21 -6.11 3.34
CA ILE A 172 20.87 -5.52 3.35
C ILE A 172 20.01 -6.19 4.42
N LYS A 173 20.16 -7.51 4.62
CA LYS A 173 19.42 -8.27 5.65
C LYS A 173 19.65 -7.72 7.07
N LYS A 174 20.86 -7.25 7.38
CA LYS A 174 21.21 -6.71 8.70
C LYS A 174 20.64 -5.29 8.93
N LYS A 175 20.33 -4.53 7.88
CA LYS A 175 19.88 -3.14 7.96
C LYS A 175 18.35 -2.97 7.91
N VAL A 176 17.62 -3.94 7.37
CA VAL A 176 16.17 -3.85 7.22
C VAL A 176 15.49 -4.62 8.36
N LYS A 177 14.96 -3.88 9.32
CA LYS A 177 14.06 -4.41 10.36
C LYS A 177 12.62 -4.12 9.96
N MET A 178 11.75 -5.08 10.20
CA MET A 178 10.31 -4.92 10.03
C MET A 178 9.67 -5.29 11.36
N ASP A 179 9.02 -4.32 11.97
CA ASP A 179 8.30 -4.53 13.23
C ASP A 179 6.89 -5.06 12.93
N ALA A 180 6.45 -6.00 13.75
CA ALA A 180 5.07 -6.47 13.71
C ALA A 180 4.15 -5.38 14.27
N ASN A 181 3.00 -5.18 13.61
CA ASN A 181 1.99 -4.24 14.06
C ASN A 181 0.64 -4.95 14.10
N ILE A 182 -0.07 -4.80 15.21
CA ILE A 182 -1.43 -5.31 15.39
C ILE A 182 -2.38 -4.12 15.34
N THR A 183 -3.34 -4.16 14.43
CA THR A 183 -4.36 -3.13 14.30
C THR A 183 -5.71 -3.65 14.74
N VAL A 184 -6.27 -3.06 15.79
CA VAL A 184 -7.64 -3.34 16.24
C VAL A 184 -8.57 -2.33 15.59
N MET A 185 -9.64 -2.83 14.99
CA MET A 185 -10.66 -2.01 14.34
C MET A 185 -11.99 -2.20 15.05
N PHE A 186 -12.56 -1.12 15.53
CA PHE A 186 -13.89 -1.16 16.17
C PHE A 186 -14.74 0.01 15.69
N SER A 187 -16.05 -0.17 15.73
CA SER A 187 -17.00 0.89 15.45
C SER A 187 -17.91 1.08 16.65
N ILE A 188 -18.16 2.33 16.98
CA ILE A 188 -19.05 2.70 18.08
C ILE A 188 -20.33 3.26 17.49
N LYS A 189 -21.47 2.83 18.01
CA LYS A 189 -22.76 3.40 17.64
C LYS A 189 -22.79 4.85 18.14
N LYS A 190 -23.08 5.80 17.25
CA LYS A 190 -23.18 7.21 17.64
C LYS A 190 -24.33 7.35 18.63
N THR A 191 -24.02 7.71 19.87
CA THR A 191 -25.02 8.13 20.86
C THR A 191 -25.33 9.61 20.62
N ASN A 192 -26.58 10.03 20.83
CA ASN A 192 -27.02 11.41 20.63
C ASN A 192 -26.50 12.36 21.72
N ASN A 193 -25.78 11.87 22.72
CA ASN A 193 -25.18 12.68 23.77
C ASN A 193 -23.96 13.42 23.25
N LYS A 194 -24.07 14.76 23.21
CA LYS A 194 -23.01 15.68 22.74
C LYS A 194 -21.72 15.66 23.57
N ASP A 195 -21.72 15.02 24.75
CA ASP A 195 -20.67 15.18 25.75
C ASP A 195 -19.72 13.98 25.93
N GLU A 196 -19.97 12.85 25.26
CA GLU A 196 -19.03 11.72 25.32
C GLU A 196 -17.93 11.84 24.26
N ARG A 197 -16.89 12.60 24.59
CA ARG A 197 -15.59 12.50 23.90
C ARG A 197 -14.88 11.26 24.42
N GLN A 198 -15.03 10.14 23.76
CA GLN A 198 -14.27 8.94 24.12
C GLN A 198 -12.80 9.15 23.80
N LEU A 199 -11.98 9.17 24.84
CA LEU A 199 -10.53 9.10 24.76
C LEU A 199 -10.12 7.65 24.51
N ILE A 200 -9.43 7.40 23.41
CA ILE A 200 -8.81 6.11 23.13
C ILE A 200 -7.35 6.21 23.55
N GLU A 201 -6.99 5.49 24.60
CA GLU A 201 -5.60 5.36 25.03
C GLU A 201 -4.86 4.35 24.12
N GLU A 202 -3.77 4.80 23.50
CA GLU A 202 -2.77 3.87 22.97
C GLU A 202 -1.94 3.36 24.16
N LYS A 203 -2.17 2.13 24.58
CA LYS A 203 -1.22 1.42 25.46
C LYS A 203 -0.16 0.78 24.57
N ASN A 204 1.09 1.19 24.76
CA ASN A 204 2.21 0.43 24.24
C ASN A 204 2.24 -0.91 24.99
N PHE A 205 2.01 -1.99 24.30
CA PHE A 205 2.30 -3.33 24.80
C PHE A 205 3.80 -3.53 24.65
N GLU A 206 4.51 -3.61 25.77
CA GLU A 206 5.89 -4.10 25.84
C GLU A 206 5.98 -5.59 25.49
#